data_3cb5875da35f95620d5a0d7ab69b6559
#
_entry.id   3cb5875da35f95620d5a0d7ab69b6559
#
_cell.length_a   1.000
_cell.length_b   1.000
_cell.length_c   1.000
_cell.angle_alpha   90.00
_cell.angle_beta   90.00
_cell.angle_gamma   90.00
#
_symmetry.space_group_name_H-M   'P 1'
#
loop_
_entity.id
_entity.type
_entity.pdbx_description
1 polymer ?
#
loop_
_entity_poly.entity_id
_entity_poly.type
_entity_poly.pdbx_seq_one_letter_code
_entity_poly.pdbx_strand_id
1 'polypeptide(L)'
;MNNIFTYSKKINLNANERRDETLKIEADSDFIIEKVYAIYDGSFKVNFLDTTSNYNWFSDRIRAENFFGTPQYPNELIKPIELLRNTLIKIDIENLLNTPNNIEIAFEGYRIYDNPITIGKTRYFAYVKDITISPLDMISDNILTSGDTDFIIHRLIATKEDDYSVELKLSASNLGGKRLNNEFCNIDNIFGSVLRPNIVKHPLTISKNSLIQIDVKNLLNKSEYIQLVFDGVKVWS
;
A
#
# COMPACT_ATOMS: atom_id res chain seq x y z
N MET A 1 21.58 -12.17 -17.91
CA MET A 1 21.56 -13.07 -16.72
C MET A 1 20.87 -12.32 -15.59
N ASN A 2 19.81 -12.85 -14.99
CA ASN A 2 19.12 -12.18 -13.88
C ASN A 2 19.80 -12.57 -12.57
N ASN A 3 20.35 -11.59 -11.86
CA ASN A 3 21.01 -11.83 -10.57
C ASN A 3 20.08 -11.37 -9.45
N ILE A 4 19.78 -12.25 -8.50
CA ILE A 4 19.04 -11.89 -7.28
C ILE A 4 19.84 -10.82 -6.54
N PHE A 5 19.15 -9.78 -6.11
CA PHE A 5 19.74 -8.64 -5.41
C PHE A 5 18.76 -8.03 -4.41
N THR A 6 19.31 -7.46 -3.35
CA THR A 6 18.51 -6.74 -2.36
C THR A 6 19.06 -5.33 -2.16
N TYR A 7 18.22 -4.34 -2.42
CA TYR A 7 18.48 -2.98 -1.99
C TYR A 7 17.93 -2.80 -0.57
N SER A 8 18.75 -2.29 0.35
CA SER A 8 18.31 -1.95 1.70
C SER A 8 18.62 -0.51 2.04
N LYS A 9 17.82 0.08 2.93
CA LYS A 9 18.01 1.43 3.48
C LYS A 9 17.75 1.42 4.98
N LYS A 10 18.75 1.84 5.75
CA LYS A 10 18.64 2.09 7.19
C LYS A 10 18.26 3.55 7.42
N ILE A 11 17.28 3.76 8.28
CA ILE A 11 16.70 5.07 8.59
C ILE A 11 16.49 5.14 10.10
N ASN A 12 17.02 6.17 10.74
CA ASN A 12 16.80 6.44 12.16
C ASN A 12 15.95 7.70 12.25
N LEU A 13 14.77 7.62 12.81
CA LEU A 13 13.86 8.74 13.01
C LEU A 13 13.76 9.09 14.49
N ASN A 14 13.71 10.38 14.81
CA ASN A 14 13.33 10.84 16.13
C ASN A 14 11.83 10.58 16.40
N ALA A 15 11.40 10.85 17.64
CA ALA A 15 9.98 10.78 18.01
C ALA A 15 9.12 11.67 17.10
N ASN A 16 8.05 11.11 16.53
CA ASN A 16 7.10 11.80 15.63
C ASN A 16 7.76 12.53 14.43
N GLU A 17 9.00 12.16 14.07
CA GLU A 17 9.70 12.78 12.95
C GLU A 17 9.13 12.29 11.62
N ARG A 18 8.96 13.24 10.69
CA ARG A 18 8.70 12.99 9.28
C ARG A 18 9.78 13.61 8.43
N ARG A 19 10.32 12.88 7.48
CA ARG A 19 11.30 13.41 6.52
C ARG A 19 11.31 12.62 5.22
N ASP A 20 11.99 13.20 4.24
CA ASP A 20 12.31 12.55 2.98
C ASP A 20 13.68 11.85 3.05
N GLU A 21 13.73 10.63 2.57
CA GLU A 21 14.95 9.87 2.33
C GLU A 21 15.03 9.48 0.86
N THR A 22 16.18 8.98 0.41
CA THR A 22 16.36 8.51 -0.96
C THR A 22 17.08 7.18 -1.00
N LEU A 23 16.69 6.33 -1.95
CA LEU A 23 17.40 5.14 -2.36
C LEU A 23 17.70 5.24 -3.86
N LYS A 24 18.97 5.05 -4.24
CA LYS A 24 19.40 5.10 -5.64
C LYS A 24 19.56 3.70 -6.21
N ILE A 25 18.94 3.45 -7.36
CA ILE A 25 19.22 2.28 -8.19
C ILE A 25 20.51 2.54 -8.96
N GLU A 26 21.41 1.55 -8.98
CA GLU A 26 22.72 1.69 -9.62
C GLU A 26 22.63 1.93 -11.13
N ALA A 27 23.72 2.47 -11.71
CA ALA A 27 23.72 2.93 -13.10
C ALA A 27 23.90 1.78 -14.12
N ASP A 28 24.35 0.63 -13.65
CA ASP A 28 24.75 -0.50 -14.50
C ASP A 28 23.60 -1.44 -14.86
N SER A 29 22.48 -1.38 -14.11
CA SER A 29 21.38 -2.31 -14.27
C SER A 29 20.03 -1.68 -13.91
N ASP A 30 18.98 -2.15 -14.59
CA ASP A 30 17.61 -1.97 -14.13
C ASP A 30 17.31 -2.93 -12.99
N PHE A 31 16.26 -2.66 -12.19
CA PHE A 31 15.92 -3.50 -11.06
C PHE A 31 14.42 -3.79 -11.02
N ILE A 32 14.08 -5.06 -10.82
CA ILE A 32 12.69 -5.49 -10.64
C ILE A 32 12.50 -5.94 -9.21
N ILE A 33 11.62 -5.25 -8.47
CA ILE A 33 11.27 -5.60 -7.10
C ILE A 33 10.15 -6.64 -7.14
N GLU A 34 10.36 -7.77 -6.49
CA GLU A 34 9.35 -8.82 -6.33
C GLU A 34 8.83 -8.91 -4.90
N LYS A 35 9.69 -8.61 -3.92
CA LYS A 35 9.37 -8.73 -2.50
C LYS A 35 9.82 -7.51 -1.71
N VAL A 36 9.07 -7.20 -0.66
CA VAL A 36 9.38 -6.12 0.26
C VAL A 36 9.26 -6.59 1.71
N TYR A 37 10.20 -6.18 2.54
CA TYR A 37 10.18 -6.46 3.97
C TYR A 37 10.87 -5.36 4.76
N ALA A 38 10.60 -5.29 6.06
CA ALA A 38 11.23 -4.34 6.94
C ALA A 38 11.49 -4.92 8.33
N ILE A 39 12.50 -4.35 9.00
CA ILE A 39 12.77 -4.52 10.43
C ILE A 39 12.64 -3.14 11.05
N TYR A 40 11.89 -3.02 12.13
CA TYR A 40 11.64 -1.73 12.78
C TYR A 40 11.28 -1.90 14.26
N ASP A 41 11.58 -0.88 15.07
CA ASP A 41 11.28 -0.91 16.50
C ASP A 41 9.80 -0.64 16.79
N GLY A 42 9.12 0.06 15.88
CA GLY A 42 7.68 0.33 16.00
C GLY A 42 7.07 0.97 14.75
N SER A 43 5.74 1.14 14.74
CA SER A 43 4.98 1.53 13.58
C SER A 43 5.45 2.84 12.93
N PHE A 44 5.46 2.85 11.61
CA PHE A 44 5.74 4.03 10.80
C PHE A 44 4.85 4.06 9.54
N LYS A 45 4.72 5.23 8.93
CA LYS A 45 4.09 5.40 7.61
C LYS A 45 5.12 5.73 6.56
N VAL A 46 4.88 5.29 5.33
CA VAL A 46 5.78 5.53 4.20
C VAL A 46 5.03 5.71 2.89
N ASN A 47 5.56 6.56 1.99
CA ASN A 47 5.21 6.58 0.58
C ASN A 47 6.47 6.55 -0.28
N PHE A 48 6.38 6.00 -1.47
CA PHE A 48 7.48 5.88 -2.42
C PHE A 48 7.14 6.58 -3.73
N LEU A 49 8.07 7.42 -4.20
CA LEU A 49 8.01 8.06 -5.50
C LEU A 49 9.21 7.60 -6.35
N ASP A 50 8.94 6.92 -7.45
CA ASP A 50 9.90 6.74 -8.53
C ASP A 50 10.07 8.08 -9.26
N THR A 51 11.22 8.74 -9.05
CA THR A 51 11.45 10.08 -9.61
C THR A 51 11.69 10.07 -11.13
N THR A 52 12.11 8.94 -11.71
CA THR A 52 12.35 8.81 -13.15
C THR A 52 11.03 8.79 -13.93
N SER A 53 10.05 8.05 -13.44
CA SER A 53 8.72 7.97 -14.07
C SER A 53 7.69 8.90 -13.43
N ASN A 54 8.08 9.66 -12.40
CA ASN A 54 7.19 10.50 -11.57
C ASN A 54 5.95 9.74 -11.09
N TYR A 55 6.17 8.53 -10.55
CA TYR A 55 5.11 7.61 -10.20
C TYR A 55 5.14 7.24 -8.72
N ASN A 56 4.06 7.59 -8.00
CA ASN A 56 3.83 7.14 -6.63
C ASN A 56 3.32 5.70 -6.61
N TRP A 57 3.80 4.90 -5.66
CA TRP A 57 3.32 3.52 -5.48
C TRP A 57 2.01 3.47 -4.72
N PHE A 58 1.69 4.51 -3.94
CA PHE A 58 0.48 4.60 -3.14
C PHE A 58 -0.23 5.94 -3.34
N SER A 59 -1.54 5.96 -3.13
CA SER A 59 -2.32 7.21 -3.15
C SER A 59 -2.02 8.12 -1.96
N ASP A 60 -1.61 7.53 -0.83
CA ASP A 60 -1.21 8.20 0.40
C ASP A 60 -0.17 7.35 1.14
N ARG A 61 0.36 7.81 2.26
CA ARG A 61 1.31 7.05 3.07
C ARG A 61 0.65 5.81 3.68
N ILE A 62 1.28 4.67 3.44
CA ILE A 62 0.86 3.38 3.97
C ILE A 62 1.56 3.07 5.29
N ARG A 63 0.88 2.46 6.25
CA ARG A 63 1.52 1.90 7.44
C ARG A 63 2.42 0.73 7.06
N ALA A 64 3.55 0.60 7.73
CA ALA A 64 4.51 -0.47 7.50
C ALA A 64 3.84 -1.85 7.53
N GLU A 65 2.95 -2.08 8.48
CA GLU A 65 2.22 -3.32 8.71
C GLU A 65 1.26 -3.70 7.56
N ASN A 66 0.95 -2.75 6.67
CA ASN A 66 0.08 -2.98 5.51
C ASN A 66 0.85 -3.18 4.19
N PHE A 67 2.17 -2.98 4.21
CA PHE A 67 2.99 -3.11 3.00
C PHE A 67 4.18 -4.05 3.18
N PHE A 68 4.92 -3.95 4.28
CA PHE A 68 6.09 -4.77 4.48
C PHE A 68 5.76 -6.09 5.17
N GLY A 69 6.33 -7.17 4.66
CA GLY A 69 6.47 -8.39 5.41
C GLY A 69 7.65 -8.33 6.38
N THR A 70 7.98 -9.47 7.00
CA THR A 70 9.21 -9.65 7.77
C THR A 70 10.27 -10.34 6.91
N PRO A 71 11.57 -10.35 7.31
CA PRO A 71 12.59 -11.11 6.58
C PRO A 71 12.27 -12.60 6.42
N GLN A 72 11.55 -13.21 7.39
CA GLN A 72 11.14 -14.61 7.34
C GLN A 72 9.89 -14.83 6.48
N TYR A 73 9.04 -13.81 6.40
CA TYR A 73 7.78 -13.83 5.64
C TYR A 73 7.67 -12.52 4.84
N PRO A 74 8.48 -12.34 3.78
CA PRO A 74 8.43 -11.13 2.96
C PRO A 74 7.06 -10.99 2.27
N ASN A 75 6.62 -9.76 2.08
CA ASN A 75 5.44 -9.52 1.25
C ASN A 75 5.81 -9.65 -0.23
N GLU A 76 5.25 -10.63 -0.91
CA GLU A 76 5.36 -10.79 -2.36
C GLU A 76 4.40 -9.82 -3.05
N LEU A 77 4.94 -8.99 -3.95
CA LEU A 77 4.12 -8.03 -4.68
C LEU A 77 3.25 -8.75 -5.74
N ILE A 78 1.99 -8.38 -5.83
CA ILE A 78 1.06 -8.93 -6.83
C ILE A 78 1.47 -8.60 -8.28
N LYS A 79 2.19 -7.51 -8.45
CA LYS A 79 2.84 -7.06 -9.67
C LYS A 79 4.23 -6.56 -9.29
N PRO A 80 5.31 -7.12 -9.84
CA PRO A 80 6.65 -6.60 -9.63
C PRO A 80 6.76 -5.12 -10.02
N ILE A 81 7.56 -4.37 -9.26
CA ILE A 81 7.82 -2.94 -9.54
C ILE A 81 9.09 -2.84 -10.38
N GLU A 82 8.95 -2.24 -11.55
CA GLU A 82 10.00 -2.07 -12.54
C GLU A 82 10.69 -0.71 -12.34
N LEU A 83 12.00 -0.70 -12.05
CA LEU A 83 12.82 0.48 -11.83
C LEU A 83 13.95 0.55 -12.85
N LEU A 84 14.03 1.66 -13.55
CA LEU A 84 15.13 1.90 -14.50
C LEU A 84 16.43 2.19 -13.75
N ARG A 85 17.56 1.90 -14.40
CA ARG A 85 18.89 2.28 -13.91
C ARG A 85 18.97 3.78 -13.61
N ASN A 86 19.76 4.17 -12.61
CA ASN A 86 19.86 5.54 -12.10
C ASN A 86 18.58 6.11 -11.46
N THR A 87 17.49 5.35 -11.35
CA THR A 87 16.29 5.83 -10.66
C THR A 87 16.61 6.19 -9.21
N LEU A 88 16.12 7.35 -8.77
CA LEU A 88 16.03 7.69 -7.37
C LEU A 88 14.62 7.38 -6.87
N ILE A 89 14.53 6.56 -5.85
CA ILE A 89 13.30 6.35 -5.10
C ILE A 89 13.30 7.36 -3.97
N LYS A 90 12.39 8.32 -4.01
CA LYS A 90 12.12 9.21 -2.88
C LYS A 90 11.23 8.47 -1.89
N ILE A 91 11.60 8.52 -0.61
CA ILE A 91 10.92 7.85 0.49
C ILE A 91 10.42 8.91 1.46
N ASP A 92 9.12 9.23 1.43
CA ASP A 92 8.48 10.07 2.45
C ASP A 92 8.09 9.17 3.62
N ILE A 93 8.78 9.33 4.76
CA ILE A 93 8.65 8.45 5.92
C ILE A 93 8.33 9.24 7.19
N GLU A 94 7.45 8.67 8.03
CA GLU A 94 6.98 9.26 9.28
C GLU A 94 6.98 8.23 10.41
N ASN A 95 7.66 8.55 11.49
CA ASN A 95 7.62 7.77 12.73
C ASN A 95 6.31 8.05 13.49
N LEU A 96 5.53 7.01 13.78
CA LEU A 96 4.28 7.13 14.54
C LEU A 96 4.47 6.99 16.06
N LEU A 97 5.72 6.73 16.50
CA LEU A 97 6.05 6.60 17.91
C LEU A 97 6.47 7.96 18.51
N ASN A 98 6.18 8.13 19.81
CA ASN A 98 6.71 9.22 20.62
C ASN A 98 8.16 8.97 21.14
N THR A 99 8.83 7.96 20.59
CA THR A 99 10.22 7.56 20.84
C THR A 99 10.97 7.44 19.52
N PRO A 100 12.31 7.47 19.51
CA PRO A 100 13.10 7.17 18.32
C PRO A 100 12.75 5.79 17.73
N ASN A 101 12.86 5.65 16.41
CA ASN A 101 12.55 4.42 15.68
C ASN A 101 13.71 4.11 14.72
N ASN A 102 14.28 2.91 14.85
CA ASN A 102 15.27 2.39 13.91
C ASN A 102 14.54 1.51 12.90
N ILE A 103 14.70 1.84 11.64
CA ILE A 103 13.98 1.20 10.53
C ILE A 103 15.01 0.73 9.51
N GLU A 104 14.87 -0.51 9.07
CA GLU A 104 15.58 -1.02 7.89
C GLU A 104 14.54 -1.57 6.92
N ILE A 105 14.40 -0.92 5.75
CA ILE A 105 13.54 -1.38 4.66
C ILE A 105 14.38 -2.11 3.62
N ALA A 106 13.82 -3.14 3.00
CA ALA A 106 14.50 -3.93 1.99
C ALA A 106 13.56 -4.26 0.82
N PHE A 107 14.14 -4.19 -0.38
CA PHE A 107 13.53 -4.51 -1.66
C PHE A 107 14.32 -5.65 -2.29
N GLU A 108 13.74 -6.85 -2.36
CA GLU A 108 14.34 -8.03 -2.95
C GLU A 108 13.78 -8.25 -4.36
N GLY A 109 14.65 -8.64 -5.27
CA GLY A 109 14.29 -8.90 -6.65
C GLY A 109 15.49 -9.26 -7.49
N TYR A 110 15.54 -8.81 -8.74
CA TYR A 110 16.65 -9.13 -9.62
C TYR A 110 17.07 -7.96 -10.52
N ARG A 111 18.35 -7.96 -10.86
CA ARG A 111 18.97 -6.96 -11.74
C ARG A 111 18.97 -7.43 -13.18
N ILE A 112 18.75 -6.47 -14.10
CA ILE A 112 18.81 -6.69 -15.55
C ILE A 112 19.90 -5.79 -16.12
N TYR A 113 20.97 -6.40 -16.64
CA TYR A 113 22.15 -5.67 -17.10
C TYR A 113 22.11 -5.36 -18.61
N ASP A 114 21.63 -6.30 -19.42
CA ASP A 114 21.82 -6.26 -20.87
C ASP A 114 20.80 -5.36 -21.58
N ASN A 115 19.55 -5.78 -21.60
CA ASN A 115 18.49 -5.04 -22.28
C ASN A 115 17.70 -4.19 -21.28
N PRO A 116 17.62 -2.86 -21.46
CA PRO A 116 16.78 -2.02 -20.62
C PRO A 116 15.33 -2.53 -20.61
N ILE A 117 14.72 -2.53 -19.42
CA ILE A 117 13.30 -2.86 -19.30
C ILE A 117 12.47 -1.73 -19.91
N THR A 118 11.31 -2.09 -20.45
CA THR A 118 10.29 -1.12 -20.84
C THR A 118 9.18 -1.18 -19.79
N ILE A 119 8.94 -0.03 -19.12
CA ILE A 119 7.86 0.08 -18.14
C ILE A 119 6.53 -0.20 -18.82
N GLY A 120 5.83 -1.22 -18.33
CA GLY A 120 4.57 -1.68 -18.91
C GLY A 120 3.40 -0.73 -18.67
N LYS A 121 2.31 -0.92 -19.44
CA LYS A 121 1.02 -0.23 -19.26
C LYS A 121 0.29 -0.64 -17.98
N THR A 122 0.78 -1.61 -17.24
CA THR A 122 0.21 -2.08 -15.98
C THR A 122 1.25 -1.96 -14.89
N ARG A 123 0.97 -1.15 -13.86
CA ARG A 123 1.91 -0.89 -12.78
C ARG A 123 1.27 -1.17 -11.42
N TYR A 124 2.09 -1.67 -10.48
CA TYR A 124 1.70 -1.81 -9.08
C TYR A 124 1.20 -0.49 -8.51
N PHE A 125 0.07 -0.53 -7.80
CA PHE A 125 -0.46 0.62 -7.08
C PHE A 125 -1.36 0.17 -5.93
N ALA A 126 -1.40 0.93 -4.83
CA ALA A 126 -2.39 0.74 -3.80
C ALA A 126 -3.11 2.06 -3.47
N TYR A 127 -4.44 2.01 -3.39
CA TYR A 127 -5.21 3.07 -2.75
C TYR A 127 -5.22 2.85 -1.25
N VAL A 128 -4.82 3.87 -0.51
CA VAL A 128 -4.72 3.89 0.95
C VAL A 128 -5.74 4.87 1.49
N LYS A 129 -6.46 4.47 2.55
CA LYS A 129 -7.42 5.33 3.23
C LYS A 129 -7.28 5.21 4.74
N ASP A 130 -6.91 6.31 5.37
CA ASP A 130 -6.92 6.48 6.82
C ASP A 130 -8.31 6.95 7.26
N ILE A 131 -8.85 6.32 8.29
CA ILE A 131 -10.15 6.66 8.87
C ILE A 131 -10.03 6.66 10.40
N THR A 132 -10.42 7.77 11.02
CA THR A 132 -10.61 7.84 12.48
C THR A 132 -12.10 8.01 12.75
N ILE A 133 -12.66 7.16 13.63
CA ILE A 133 -14.08 7.12 13.91
C ILE A 133 -14.29 7.37 15.40
N SER A 134 -15.20 8.30 15.74
CA SER A 134 -15.59 8.59 17.12
C SER A 134 -16.25 7.37 17.78
N PRO A 135 -16.34 7.33 19.13
CA PRO A 135 -17.00 6.24 19.84
C PRO A 135 -18.45 6.03 19.37
N LEU A 136 -18.81 4.78 19.07
CA LEU A 136 -20.17 4.37 18.68
C LEU A 136 -20.76 5.13 17.48
N ASP A 137 -19.91 5.78 16.68
CA ASP A 137 -20.30 6.60 15.53
C ASP A 137 -20.29 5.81 14.22
N MET A 138 -20.89 6.39 13.20
CA MET A 138 -20.91 5.89 11.83
C MET A 138 -20.56 7.03 10.87
N ILE A 139 -19.59 6.81 10.01
CA ILE A 139 -19.16 7.78 9.01
C ILE A 139 -19.18 7.18 7.62
N SER A 140 -19.35 8.02 6.62
CA SER A 140 -19.17 7.67 5.21
C SER A 140 -17.99 8.46 4.67
N ASP A 141 -17.11 7.75 3.98
CA ASP A 141 -15.93 8.31 3.31
C ASP A 141 -15.78 7.69 1.93
N ASN A 142 -14.84 8.17 1.13
CA ASN A 142 -14.65 7.66 -0.22
C ASN A 142 -13.19 7.74 -0.69
N ILE A 143 -12.89 6.95 -1.73
CA ILE A 143 -11.67 7.02 -2.52
C ILE A 143 -12.09 7.35 -3.94
N LEU A 144 -11.55 8.45 -4.49
CA LEU A 144 -11.67 8.78 -5.91
C LEU A 144 -10.50 8.11 -6.67
N THR A 145 -10.82 7.28 -7.66
CA THR A 145 -9.80 6.68 -8.53
C THR A 145 -9.24 7.70 -9.50
N SER A 146 -8.01 7.47 -10.00
CA SER A 146 -7.35 8.34 -10.98
C SER A 146 -8.22 8.58 -12.21
N GLY A 147 -8.03 9.77 -12.84
CA GLY A 147 -8.73 10.12 -14.07
C GLY A 147 -8.14 9.52 -15.35
N ASP A 148 -6.95 8.96 -15.27
CA ASP A 148 -6.14 8.50 -16.40
C ASP A 148 -6.03 6.97 -16.52
N THR A 149 -6.40 6.23 -15.46
CA THR A 149 -6.23 4.77 -15.39
C THR A 149 -7.41 4.06 -14.78
N ASP A 150 -7.68 2.86 -15.26
CA ASP A 150 -8.49 1.91 -14.53
C ASP A 150 -7.65 1.29 -13.39
N PHE A 151 -8.32 0.83 -12.33
CA PHE A 151 -7.67 0.17 -11.20
C PHE A 151 -8.26 -1.22 -10.97
N ILE A 152 -7.39 -2.23 -10.92
CA ILE A 152 -7.79 -3.61 -10.66
C ILE A 152 -7.37 -3.99 -9.26
N ILE A 153 -8.34 -4.26 -8.39
CA ILE A 153 -8.12 -4.68 -7.00
C ILE A 153 -7.85 -6.19 -6.99
N HIS A 154 -6.73 -6.57 -6.38
CA HIS A 154 -6.33 -7.96 -6.19
C HIS A 154 -6.32 -8.39 -4.73
N ARG A 155 -6.00 -7.49 -3.79
CA ARG A 155 -5.94 -7.79 -2.37
C ARG A 155 -6.57 -6.66 -1.56
N LEU A 156 -7.15 -7.02 -0.42
CA LEU A 156 -7.69 -6.11 0.58
C LEU A 156 -6.94 -6.32 1.89
N ILE A 157 -6.33 -5.27 2.41
CA ILE A 157 -5.49 -5.30 3.62
C ILE A 157 -5.95 -4.18 4.54
N ALA A 158 -6.02 -4.43 5.84
CA ALA A 158 -6.32 -3.41 6.83
C ALA A 158 -5.45 -3.54 8.08
N THR A 159 -5.18 -2.39 8.69
CA THR A 159 -4.70 -2.28 10.07
C THR A 159 -5.78 -1.58 10.89
N LYS A 160 -6.00 -2.05 12.09
CA LYS A 160 -6.91 -1.51 13.12
C LYS A 160 -6.22 -1.59 14.48
N GLU A 161 -6.71 -0.83 15.44
CA GLU A 161 -6.14 -0.84 16.79
C GLU A 161 -6.69 -1.97 17.65
N ASP A 162 -7.99 -2.29 17.50
CA ASP A 162 -8.67 -3.32 18.29
C ASP A 162 -9.37 -4.39 17.43
N ASP A 163 -9.46 -5.61 17.95
CA ASP A 163 -10.21 -6.68 17.29
C ASP A 163 -11.72 -6.47 17.44
N TYR A 164 -12.47 -6.85 16.38
CA TYR A 164 -13.94 -6.75 16.31
C TYR A 164 -14.53 -5.35 16.54
N SER A 165 -13.70 -4.31 16.39
CA SER A 165 -14.09 -2.94 16.72
C SER A 165 -14.91 -2.26 15.64
N VAL A 166 -14.78 -2.70 14.38
CA VAL A 166 -15.28 -1.99 13.21
C VAL A 166 -16.06 -2.88 12.27
N GLU A 167 -17.24 -2.40 11.87
CA GLU A 167 -17.99 -2.92 10.73
C GLU A 167 -17.92 -1.96 9.56
N LEU A 168 -17.92 -2.48 8.34
CA LEU A 168 -17.92 -1.66 7.15
C LEU A 168 -18.82 -2.18 6.04
N LYS A 169 -19.15 -1.26 5.10
CA LYS A 169 -19.92 -1.52 3.91
C LYS A 169 -19.28 -0.77 2.75
N LEU A 170 -19.09 -1.47 1.65
CA LEU A 170 -18.41 -0.96 0.46
C LEU A 170 -19.36 -0.91 -0.74
N SER A 171 -19.23 0.14 -1.54
CA SER A 171 -19.87 0.24 -2.86
C SER A 171 -18.96 0.94 -3.86
N ALA A 172 -19.21 0.75 -5.16
CA ALA A 172 -18.43 1.40 -6.21
C ALA A 172 -19.35 2.03 -7.27
N SER A 173 -19.07 3.28 -7.64
CA SER A 173 -19.92 4.07 -8.54
C SER A 173 -19.93 3.51 -9.97
N ASN A 174 -18.81 2.97 -10.47
CA ASN A 174 -18.73 2.35 -11.80
C ASN A 174 -19.57 1.07 -11.94
N LEU A 175 -20.00 0.49 -10.83
CA LEU A 175 -20.91 -0.65 -10.80
C LEU A 175 -22.38 -0.20 -10.64
N GLY A 176 -22.71 1.06 -10.97
CA GLY A 176 -24.04 1.65 -10.78
C GLY A 176 -24.36 1.87 -9.29
N GLY A 177 -23.37 2.11 -8.44
CA GLY A 177 -23.51 2.21 -7.00
C GLY A 177 -23.83 0.88 -6.32
N LYS A 178 -23.62 -0.25 -7.01
CA LYS A 178 -23.81 -1.57 -6.42
C LYS A 178 -22.85 -1.77 -5.26
N ARG A 179 -23.39 -2.40 -4.23
CA ARG A 179 -22.64 -2.74 -3.02
C ARG A 179 -21.72 -3.93 -3.30
N LEU A 180 -20.54 -3.89 -2.68
CA LEU A 180 -19.60 -5.01 -2.68
C LEU A 180 -19.93 -6.00 -1.56
N ASN A 181 -20.65 -5.54 -0.52
CA ASN A 181 -21.28 -6.38 0.49
C ASN A 181 -22.71 -5.87 0.79
N ASN A 182 -23.62 -6.75 1.18
CA ASN A 182 -25.05 -6.42 1.32
C ASN A 182 -25.36 -5.59 2.56
N GLU A 183 -24.66 -5.85 3.66
CA GLU A 183 -24.89 -5.24 4.98
C GLU A 183 -23.54 -4.86 5.61
N PHE A 184 -23.59 -4.12 6.71
CA PHE A 184 -22.42 -3.93 7.55
C PHE A 184 -21.91 -5.30 8.02
N CYS A 185 -20.62 -5.54 7.86
CA CYS A 185 -19.96 -6.72 8.38
C CYS A 185 -18.60 -6.36 8.97
N ASN A 186 -18.12 -7.18 9.88
CA ASN A 186 -16.83 -6.96 10.51
C ASN A 186 -15.73 -6.83 9.45
N ILE A 187 -14.84 -5.87 9.66
CA ILE A 187 -13.73 -5.56 8.75
C ILE A 187 -12.89 -6.79 8.40
N ASP A 188 -12.68 -7.70 9.37
CA ASP A 188 -11.88 -8.92 9.17
C ASP A 188 -12.52 -9.94 8.20
N ASN A 189 -13.80 -9.80 7.92
CA ASN A 189 -14.49 -10.62 6.90
C ASN A 189 -14.21 -10.14 5.46
N ILE A 190 -13.71 -8.90 5.31
CA ILE A 190 -13.46 -8.29 4.00
C ILE A 190 -11.96 -8.05 3.79
N PHE A 191 -11.26 -7.58 4.81
CA PHE A 191 -9.85 -7.24 4.76
C PHE A 191 -9.02 -8.25 5.58
N GLY A 192 -7.83 -8.55 5.09
CA GLY A 192 -6.84 -9.32 5.83
C GLY A 192 -5.68 -8.45 6.31
N SER A 193 -4.61 -9.07 6.81
CA SER A 193 -3.32 -8.44 7.08
C SER A 193 -2.35 -8.61 5.89
N VAL A 194 -1.21 -7.91 5.88
CA VAL A 194 -0.19 -8.09 4.82
C VAL A 194 0.33 -9.53 4.74
N LEU A 195 0.43 -10.22 5.87
CA LEU A 195 0.87 -11.63 5.93
C LEU A 195 -0.22 -12.62 5.51
N ARG A 196 -1.49 -12.22 5.61
CA ARG A 196 -2.67 -13.00 5.24
C ARG A 196 -3.71 -12.09 4.59
N PRO A 197 -3.41 -11.54 3.40
CA PRO A 197 -4.32 -10.63 2.72
C PRO A 197 -5.59 -11.37 2.27
N ASN A 198 -6.71 -10.66 2.23
CA ASN A 198 -7.86 -11.19 1.54
C ASN A 198 -7.63 -11.07 0.02
N ILE A 199 -7.42 -12.19 -0.62
CA ILE A 199 -7.20 -12.28 -2.07
C ILE A 199 -8.54 -12.27 -2.79
N VAL A 200 -8.74 -11.29 -3.65
CA VAL A 200 -9.94 -11.18 -4.49
C VAL A 200 -9.81 -12.17 -5.64
N LYS A 201 -10.46 -13.34 -5.53
CA LYS A 201 -10.37 -14.43 -6.53
C LYS A 201 -10.74 -13.99 -7.96
N HIS A 202 -11.71 -13.09 -8.06
CA HIS A 202 -12.09 -12.45 -9.32
C HIS A 202 -11.77 -10.97 -9.19
N PRO A 203 -10.59 -10.52 -9.68
CA PRO A 203 -10.14 -9.14 -9.53
C PRO A 203 -11.22 -8.14 -9.93
N LEU A 204 -11.44 -7.15 -9.09
CA LEU A 204 -12.48 -6.15 -9.28
C LEU A 204 -11.89 -4.94 -10.01
N THR A 205 -12.40 -4.68 -11.22
CA THR A 205 -12.00 -3.48 -11.97
C THR A 205 -12.85 -2.28 -11.55
N ILE A 206 -12.17 -1.24 -11.10
CA ILE A 206 -12.74 0.08 -10.82
C ILE A 206 -12.29 1.01 -11.95
N SER A 207 -13.26 1.53 -12.69
CA SER A 207 -12.97 2.42 -13.82
C SER A 207 -12.38 3.75 -13.34
N LYS A 208 -11.65 4.40 -14.21
CA LYS A 208 -11.16 5.78 -13.97
C LYS A 208 -12.29 6.72 -13.55
N ASN A 209 -11.98 7.73 -12.73
CA ASN A 209 -12.95 8.71 -12.20
C ASN A 209 -14.13 8.08 -11.44
N SER A 210 -13.94 6.93 -10.83
CA SER A 210 -14.96 6.27 -10.02
C SER A 210 -14.74 6.51 -8.54
N LEU A 211 -15.82 6.43 -7.76
CA LEU A 211 -15.77 6.50 -6.31
C LEU A 211 -15.91 5.08 -5.73
N ILE A 212 -15.04 4.73 -4.80
CA ILE A 212 -15.23 3.63 -3.86
C ILE A 212 -15.78 4.28 -2.58
N GLN A 213 -17.05 4.08 -2.29
CA GLN A 213 -17.67 4.55 -1.05
C GLN A 213 -17.42 3.54 0.06
N ILE A 214 -17.11 4.06 1.23
CA ILE A 214 -16.75 3.29 2.43
C ILE A 214 -17.61 3.83 3.57
N ASP A 215 -18.64 3.07 3.97
CA ASP A 215 -19.41 3.36 5.17
C ASP A 215 -18.81 2.54 6.31
N VAL A 216 -18.46 3.19 7.41
CA VAL A 216 -17.75 2.58 8.55
C VAL A 216 -18.50 2.86 9.82
N LYS A 217 -18.62 1.84 10.69
CA LYS A 217 -19.28 1.90 11.98
C LYS A 217 -18.34 1.42 13.07
N ASN A 218 -18.11 2.27 14.08
CA ASN A 218 -17.37 1.91 15.28
C ASN A 218 -18.31 1.27 16.30
N LEU A 219 -17.96 0.09 16.79
CA LEU A 219 -18.74 -0.64 17.79
C LEU A 219 -18.28 -0.38 19.23
N LEU A 220 -17.15 0.32 19.41
CA LEU A 220 -16.54 0.58 20.71
C LEU A 220 -16.93 1.94 21.28
N ASN A 221 -16.89 2.03 22.61
CA ASN A 221 -17.06 3.30 23.33
C ASN A 221 -15.73 4.07 23.47
N LYS A 222 -14.90 4.03 22.44
CA LYS A 222 -13.66 4.81 22.28
C LYS A 222 -13.43 5.07 20.80
N SER A 223 -12.66 6.12 20.50
CA SER A 223 -12.25 6.36 19.11
C SER A 223 -11.42 5.19 18.59
N GLU A 224 -11.60 4.87 17.32
CA GLU A 224 -10.86 3.83 16.62
C GLU A 224 -10.20 4.40 15.38
N TYR A 225 -8.97 3.97 15.12
CA TYR A 225 -8.23 4.29 13.89
C TYR A 225 -8.09 3.03 13.05
N ILE A 226 -8.41 3.16 11.78
CA ILE A 226 -8.18 2.10 10.78
C ILE A 226 -7.44 2.65 9.56
N GLN A 227 -6.62 1.82 8.94
CA GLN A 227 -6.12 2.09 7.60
C GLN A 227 -6.58 0.96 6.68
N LEU A 228 -7.27 1.33 5.60
CA LEU A 228 -7.72 0.41 4.54
C LEU A 228 -6.79 0.52 3.33
N VAL A 229 -6.39 -0.61 2.77
CA VAL A 229 -5.53 -0.70 1.60
C VAL A 229 -6.21 -1.58 0.55
N PHE A 230 -6.50 -0.97 -0.59
CA PHE A 230 -6.94 -1.65 -1.81
C PHE A 230 -5.70 -1.84 -2.68
N ASP A 231 -5.13 -3.04 -2.61
CA ASP A 231 -3.87 -3.37 -3.26
C ASP A 231 -4.12 -3.99 -4.64
N GLY A 232 -3.46 -3.44 -5.65
CA GLY A 232 -3.79 -3.78 -7.02
C GLY A 232 -2.83 -3.23 -8.06
N VAL A 233 -3.39 -2.99 -9.24
CA VAL A 233 -2.63 -2.45 -10.37
C VAL A 233 -3.42 -1.35 -11.08
N LYS A 234 -2.72 -0.30 -11.50
CA LYS A 234 -3.22 0.67 -12.49
C LYS A 234 -2.98 0.15 -13.89
N VAL A 235 -3.97 0.37 -14.77
CA VAL A 235 -3.92 -0.03 -16.17
C VAL A 235 -4.18 1.20 -17.04
N TRP A 236 -3.20 1.53 -17.89
CA TRP A 236 -3.34 2.61 -18.88
C TRP A 236 -3.93 2.05 -20.18
N SER A 237 -5.02 2.64 -20.61
CA SER A 237 -5.69 2.35 -21.89
C SER A 237 -4.91 2.91 -23.09
#